data_9c24ecaa42e0c6c8247753b9e681a2a4
#
_entry.id   9c24ecaa42e0c6c8247753b9e681a2a4
#
_cell.length_a   1.000
_cell.length_b   1.000
_cell.length_c   1.000
_cell.angle_alpha   90.00
_cell.angle_beta   90.00
_cell.angle_gamma   90.00
#
_symmetry.space_group_name_H-M   'P 1'
#
loop_
_entity.id
_entity.type
_entity.pdbx_description
1 polymer ?
#
loop_
_entity_poly.entity_id
_entity_poly.type
_entity_poly.pdbx_seq_one_letter_code
_entity_poly.pdbx_strand_id
1 'polypeptide(L)'
;MSVAPYPNYPELMPVHALKPQPDNERSDIDQLTVLYKALADQLRLQILRLLRNESFGVLELCRILEIKQSALSHHLKILSTADVVTTRREGNSIFYRRNFLRDEDHCHDIKATLFDQIDQHELPPEQKKKIKQIQLERSQLSLNFFNKNAEKFREKQGLIVEHADYHAALLSVIDGLGLGQGASVLEVGPGEGQLLTLLAGKFSDLTALDNSSDMLERSRQAVEASGAESVKLMLGDTSVARKEQVSSDLIIFDMVLHHISSPARTFRDCAELLRENGYLLLVELSPHDQDWVR
;
A
#
# COMPACT_ATOMS: atom_id res chain seq x y z
N MET A 1 -0.79 6.08 47.92
CA MET A 1 -1.10 4.95 47.01
C MET A 1 -0.12 5.02 45.85
N SER A 2 0.81 4.08 45.87
CA SER A 2 1.93 4.04 44.91
C SER A 2 1.42 3.48 43.57
N VAL A 3 1.63 4.24 42.49
CA VAL A 3 1.35 3.80 41.12
C VAL A 3 2.46 2.81 40.74
N ALA A 4 2.09 1.58 40.38
CA ALA A 4 3.00 0.57 39.88
C ALA A 4 3.65 1.01 38.55
N PRO A 5 4.94 0.73 38.35
CA PRO A 5 5.60 1.06 37.10
C PRO A 5 5.08 0.18 35.98
N TYR A 6 4.91 0.79 34.78
CA TYR A 6 4.56 0.12 33.53
C TYR A 6 5.52 -1.04 33.25
N PRO A 7 5.03 -2.17 32.72
CA PRO A 7 5.90 -3.25 32.29
C PRO A 7 6.85 -2.76 31.20
N ASN A 8 8.13 -3.11 31.32
CA ASN A 8 9.15 -2.83 30.32
C ASN A 8 8.71 -3.35 28.96
N TYR A 9 8.37 -2.44 28.06
CA TYR A 9 8.38 -2.76 26.65
C TYR A 9 9.83 -3.11 26.29
N PRO A 10 10.08 -4.21 25.54
CA PRO A 10 11.40 -4.42 24.97
C PRO A 10 11.73 -3.16 24.14
N GLU A 11 12.91 -2.60 24.38
CA GLU A 11 13.42 -1.45 23.64
C GLU A 11 13.09 -1.64 22.17
N LEU A 12 12.40 -0.65 21.57
CA LEU A 12 12.18 -0.58 20.13
C LEU A 12 13.54 -0.87 19.49
N MET A 13 13.67 -2.04 18.88
CA MET A 13 14.89 -2.35 18.14
C MET A 13 15.14 -1.20 17.18
N PRO A 14 16.35 -0.64 17.15
CA PRO A 14 16.65 0.43 16.22
C PRO A 14 16.29 -0.09 14.84
N VAL A 15 15.50 0.69 14.12
CA VAL A 15 15.26 0.49 12.68
C VAL A 15 16.61 0.10 12.11
N HIS A 16 16.76 -1.15 11.66
CA HIS A 16 18.00 -1.58 11.04
C HIS A 16 18.25 -0.60 9.92
N ALA A 17 19.11 0.36 10.17
CA ALA A 17 19.66 1.21 9.14
C ALA A 17 20.16 0.23 8.09
N LEU A 18 19.54 0.27 6.91
CA LEU A 18 20.04 -0.41 5.75
C LEU A 18 21.53 -0.08 5.74
N LYS A 19 22.39 -1.10 5.90
CA LYS A 19 23.84 -0.90 5.90
C LYS A 19 24.13 0.01 4.72
N PRO A 20 24.79 1.17 4.91
CA PRO A 20 25.19 1.99 3.79
C PRO A 20 25.99 1.06 2.87
N GLN A 21 25.58 0.95 1.62
CA GLN A 21 26.41 0.32 0.62
C GLN A 21 27.73 1.09 0.61
N PRO A 22 28.87 0.42 0.48
CA PRO A 22 30.17 1.10 0.51
C PRO A 22 30.12 2.26 -0.48
N ASP A 23 30.38 3.46 0.00
CA ASP A 23 30.48 4.69 -0.75
C ASP A 23 31.44 4.43 -1.92
N ASN A 24 30.87 4.22 -3.09
CA ASN A 24 31.61 4.28 -4.33
C ASN A 24 31.78 5.78 -4.53
N GLU A 25 32.94 6.34 -4.14
CA GLU A 25 33.32 7.74 -4.27
C GLU A 25 33.34 8.16 -5.74
N ARG A 26 32.17 8.20 -6.38
CA ARG A 26 32.01 8.91 -7.65
C ARG A 26 31.99 10.41 -7.31
N SER A 27 32.80 11.18 -8.02
CA SER A 27 32.71 12.64 -7.88
C SER A 27 31.28 13.12 -8.18
N ASP A 28 30.87 14.23 -7.61
CA ASP A 28 29.53 14.82 -7.85
C ASP A 28 29.28 15.02 -9.34
N ILE A 29 30.32 15.38 -10.12
CA ILE A 29 30.25 15.53 -11.58
C ILE A 29 30.02 14.17 -12.27
N ASP A 30 30.61 13.08 -11.79
CA ASP A 30 30.35 11.76 -12.34
C ASP A 30 28.91 11.31 -12.10
N GLN A 31 28.37 11.59 -10.91
CA GLN A 31 26.95 11.30 -10.58
C GLN A 31 26.03 12.11 -11.48
N LEU A 32 26.27 13.40 -11.65
CA LEU A 32 25.53 14.27 -12.58
C LEU A 32 25.62 13.73 -14.01
N THR A 33 26.80 13.34 -14.46
CA THR A 33 27.00 12.79 -15.82
C THR A 33 26.18 11.51 -16.03
N VAL A 34 26.18 10.61 -15.05
CA VAL A 34 25.38 9.37 -15.10
C VAL A 34 23.89 9.69 -15.14
N LEU A 35 23.44 10.64 -14.32
CA LEU A 35 22.05 11.08 -14.28
C LEU A 35 21.60 11.68 -15.63
N TYR A 36 22.32 12.64 -16.17
CA TYR A 36 21.97 13.27 -17.45
C TYR A 36 22.00 12.28 -18.61
N LYS A 37 22.96 11.36 -18.66
CA LYS A 37 22.96 10.26 -19.65
C LYS A 37 21.73 9.36 -19.50
N ALA A 38 21.30 9.09 -18.27
CA ALA A 38 20.10 8.30 -18.03
C ALA A 38 18.82 9.02 -18.48
N LEU A 39 18.75 10.33 -18.34
CA LEU A 39 17.57 11.13 -18.66
C LEU A 39 17.47 11.53 -20.15
N ALA A 40 18.57 11.50 -20.89
CA ALA A 40 18.62 11.89 -22.31
C ALA A 40 18.08 10.82 -23.26
N ASP A 41 16.86 10.29 -22.97
CA ASP A 41 16.18 9.29 -23.81
C ASP A 41 14.69 9.31 -23.57
N GLN A 42 13.91 9.40 -24.64
CA GLN A 42 12.46 9.53 -24.57
C GLN A 42 11.80 8.33 -23.87
N LEU A 43 12.25 7.12 -24.15
CA LEU A 43 11.64 5.92 -23.56
C LEU A 43 11.91 5.84 -22.05
N ARG A 44 13.09 6.23 -21.60
CA ARG A 44 13.40 6.28 -20.16
C ARG A 44 12.57 7.32 -19.42
N LEU A 45 12.30 8.48 -20.03
CA LEU A 45 11.37 9.47 -19.45
C LEU A 45 9.92 8.93 -19.41
N GLN A 46 9.50 8.18 -20.43
CA GLN A 46 8.20 7.50 -20.42
C GLN A 46 8.11 6.44 -19.31
N ILE A 47 9.16 5.65 -19.11
CA ILE A 47 9.23 4.67 -18.02
C ILE A 47 9.10 5.39 -16.67
N LEU A 48 9.87 6.45 -16.43
CA LEU A 48 9.79 7.23 -15.19
C LEU A 48 8.40 7.81 -14.97
N ARG A 49 7.73 8.26 -16.00
CA ARG A 49 6.34 8.76 -15.90
C ARG A 49 5.36 7.64 -15.51
N LEU A 50 5.49 6.44 -16.07
CA LEU A 50 4.67 5.29 -15.70
C LEU A 50 4.87 4.88 -14.24
N LEU A 51 6.12 4.96 -13.76
CA LEU A 51 6.49 4.60 -12.40
C LEU A 51 6.19 5.68 -11.34
N ARG A 52 5.47 6.75 -11.70
CA ARG A 52 5.14 7.86 -10.80
C ARG A 52 4.49 7.41 -9.50
N ASN A 53 3.44 6.61 -9.62
CA ASN A 53 2.54 6.28 -8.51
C ASN A 53 2.40 4.78 -8.25
N GLU A 54 3.01 3.96 -9.09
CA GLU A 54 2.87 2.51 -9.02
C GLU A 54 4.18 1.82 -9.35
N SER A 55 4.30 0.59 -8.87
CA SER A 55 5.36 -0.32 -9.28
C SER A 55 4.85 -1.24 -10.37
N PHE A 56 5.67 -1.50 -11.37
CA PHE A 56 5.36 -2.44 -12.44
C PHE A 56 6.47 -3.48 -12.61
N GLY A 57 6.06 -4.71 -12.88
CA GLY A 57 6.94 -5.77 -13.32
C GLY A 57 7.46 -5.55 -14.75
N VAL A 58 8.57 -6.18 -15.10
CA VAL A 58 9.18 -6.04 -16.42
C VAL A 58 8.19 -6.39 -17.54
N LEU A 59 7.45 -7.49 -17.42
CA LEU A 59 6.47 -7.91 -18.44
C LEU A 59 5.29 -6.93 -18.56
N GLU A 60 4.88 -6.34 -17.47
CA GLU A 60 3.80 -5.33 -17.46
C GLU A 60 4.26 -4.05 -18.17
N LEU A 61 5.47 -3.58 -17.89
CA LEU A 61 6.06 -2.44 -18.60
C LEU A 61 6.21 -2.74 -20.10
N CYS A 62 6.61 -3.96 -20.49
CA CYS A 62 6.64 -4.38 -21.89
C CYS A 62 5.26 -4.28 -22.55
N ARG A 63 4.19 -4.70 -21.87
CA ARG A 63 2.80 -4.62 -22.35
C ARG A 63 2.33 -3.17 -22.49
N ILE A 64 2.64 -2.32 -21.50
CA ILE A 64 2.23 -0.91 -21.52
C ILE A 64 2.92 -0.16 -22.66
N LEU A 65 4.24 -0.36 -22.80
CA LEU A 65 5.09 0.38 -23.75
C LEU A 65 5.18 -0.27 -25.13
N GLU A 66 4.68 -1.50 -25.31
CA GLU A 66 4.74 -2.29 -26.54
C GLU A 66 6.17 -2.54 -27.04
N ILE A 67 7.07 -2.82 -26.13
CA ILE A 67 8.49 -3.09 -26.45
C ILE A 67 8.93 -4.46 -25.96
N LYS A 68 10.00 -4.97 -26.59
CA LYS A 68 10.59 -6.26 -26.22
C LYS A 68 11.31 -6.17 -24.86
N GLN A 69 11.27 -7.25 -24.10
CA GLN A 69 11.86 -7.34 -22.77
C GLN A 69 13.37 -7.02 -22.77
N SER A 70 14.11 -7.47 -23.79
CA SER A 70 15.56 -7.20 -23.88
C SER A 70 15.88 -5.70 -24.00
N ALA A 71 15.10 -4.97 -24.78
CA ALA A 71 15.23 -3.51 -24.91
C ALA A 71 14.86 -2.80 -23.60
N LEU A 72 13.74 -3.18 -22.99
CA LEU A 72 13.30 -2.60 -21.72
C LEU A 72 14.33 -2.83 -20.60
N SER A 73 14.87 -4.05 -20.47
CA SER A 73 15.84 -4.39 -19.42
C SER A 73 17.10 -3.52 -19.51
N HIS A 74 17.53 -3.17 -20.71
CA HIS A 74 18.65 -2.24 -20.92
C HIS A 74 18.34 -0.84 -20.36
N HIS A 75 17.15 -0.28 -20.68
CA HIS A 75 16.75 1.02 -20.19
C HIS A 75 16.56 1.04 -18.67
N LEU A 76 15.95 0.00 -18.10
CA LEU A 76 15.78 -0.14 -16.65
C LEU A 76 17.12 -0.22 -15.91
N LYS A 77 18.12 -0.93 -16.49
CA LYS A 77 19.47 -0.98 -15.92
C LYS A 77 20.13 0.40 -15.88
N ILE A 78 19.99 1.19 -16.95
CA ILE A 78 20.53 2.55 -16.99
C ILE A 78 19.86 3.44 -15.93
N LEU A 79 18.53 3.38 -15.82
CA LEU A 79 17.77 4.14 -14.80
C LEU A 79 18.15 3.72 -13.38
N SER A 80 18.36 2.42 -13.14
CA SER A 80 18.79 1.91 -11.84
C SER A 80 20.22 2.35 -11.49
N THR A 81 21.13 2.39 -12.48
CA THR A 81 22.52 2.87 -12.27
C THR A 81 22.55 4.37 -11.92
N ALA A 82 21.58 5.15 -12.40
CA ALA A 82 21.41 6.58 -12.11
C ALA A 82 20.60 6.85 -10.83
N ASP A 83 20.24 5.81 -10.09
CA ASP A 83 19.46 5.90 -8.84
C ASP A 83 18.15 6.70 -8.99
N VAL A 84 17.48 6.59 -10.15
CA VAL A 84 16.16 7.19 -10.37
C VAL A 84 15.02 6.18 -10.29
N VAL A 85 15.34 4.89 -10.25
CA VAL A 85 14.41 3.79 -9.99
C VAL A 85 15.00 2.82 -8.98
N THR A 86 14.11 2.26 -8.16
CA THR A 86 14.44 1.16 -7.24
C THR A 86 13.66 -0.08 -7.60
N THR A 87 14.11 -1.22 -7.11
CA THR A 87 13.51 -2.52 -7.41
C THR A 87 13.10 -3.23 -6.14
N ARG A 88 12.01 -3.99 -6.23
CA ARG A 88 11.59 -4.96 -5.23
C ARG A 88 11.39 -6.31 -5.91
N ARG A 89 11.92 -7.36 -5.31
CA ARG A 89 11.69 -8.72 -5.79
C ARG A 89 10.49 -9.32 -5.07
N GLU A 90 9.57 -9.87 -5.83
CA GLU A 90 8.43 -10.64 -5.34
C GLU A 90 8.42 -12.01 -6.03
N GLY A 91 8.79 -13.05 -5.32
CA GLY A 91 8.97 -14.37 -5.90
C GLY A 91 9.96 -14.34 -7.07
N ASN A 92 9.50 -14.73 -8.25
CA ASN A 92 10.29 -14.72 -9.48
C ASN A 92 10.19 -13.41 -10.28
N SER A 93 9.45 -12.42 -9.80
CA SER A 93 9.23 -11.16 -10.49
C SER A 93 10.02 -10.03 -9.86
N ILE A 94 10.52 -9.12 -10.70
CA ILE A 94 11.18 -7.88 -10.26
C ILE A 94 10.24 -6.74 -10.63
N PHE A 95 9.83 -5.99 -9.61
CA PHE A 95 9.03 -4.79 -9.75
C PHE A 95 9.90 -3.55 -9.65
N TYR A 96 9.62 -2.57 -10.50
CA TYR A 96 10.31 -1.29 -10.57
C TYR A 96 9.38 -0.18 -10.11
N ARG A 97 9.92 0.80 -9.39
CA ARG A 97 9.25 2.05 -9.06
C ARG A 97 10.26 3.20 -9.13
N ARG A 98 9.79 4.45 -9.16
CA ARG A 98 10.67 5.60 -8.92
C ARG A 98 11.33 5.47 -7.56
N ASN A 99 12.58 5.88 -7.49
CA ASN A 99 13.26 6.01 -6.20
C ASN A 99 12.66 7.20 -5.42
N PHE A 100 12.69 7.08 -4.10
CA PHE A 100 12.36 8.23 -3.23
C PHE A 100 13.50 9.24 -3.31
N LEU A 101 13.13 10.49 -3.43
CA LEU A 101 14.09 11.59 -3.31
C LEU A 101 14.47 11.73 -1.83
N ARG A 102 15.75 11.66 -1.54
CA ARG A 102 16.31 11.87 -0.21
C ARG A 102 16.96 13.23 -0.17
N ASP A 103 16.83 13.95 0.93
CA ASP A 103 17.40 15.28 1.08
C ASP A 103 18.93 15.27 0.97
N GLU A 104 19.57 14.14 1.31
CA GLU A 104 21.03 13.98 1.18
C GLU A 104 21.50 13.62 -0.23
N ASP A 105 20.60 13.45 -1.20
CA ASP A 105 20.95 13.15 -2.60
C ASP A 105 21.51 14.41 -3.29
N HIS A 106 22.77 14.40 -3.68
CA HIS A 106 23.41 15.50 -4.41
C HIS A 106 22.67 15.93 -5.68
N CYS A 107 21.87 15.05 -6.26
CA CYS A 107 21.06 15.33 -7.45
C CYS A 107 19.58 15.57 -7.11
N HIS A 108 19.23 15.76 -5.85
CA HIS A 108 17.85 15.88 -5.37
C HIS A 108 17.04 16.90 -6.20
N ASP A 109 17.49 18.14 -6.28
CA ASP A 109 16.76 19.23 -6.94
C ASP A 109 16.54 18.98 -8.43
N ILE A 110 17.54 18.38 -9.09
CA ILE A 110 17.46 18.02 -10.52
C ILE A 110 16.44 16.91 -10.71
N LYS A 111 16.47 15.86 -9.89
CA LYS A 111 15.51 14.76 -9.93
C LYS A 111 14.10 15.25 -9.61
N ALA A 112 13.94 16.09 -8.59
CA ALA A 112 12.65 16.68 -8.19
C ALA A 112 12.06 17.50 -9.33
N THR A 113 12.82 18.45 -9.86
CA THR A 113 12.39 19.29 -10.99
C THR A 113 12.01 18.47 -12.21
N LEU A 114 12.82 17.44 -12.55
CA LEU A 114 12.52 16.55 -13.65
C LEU A 114 11.19 15.81 -13.43
N PHE A 115 11.01 15.21 -12.23
CA PHE A 115 9.81 14.45 -11.92
C PHE A 115 8.58 15.36 -12.00
N ASP A 116 8.64 16.57 -11.48
CA ASP A 116 7.55 17.54 -11.58
C ASP A 116 7.23 17.86 -13.05
N GLN A 117 8.25 18.06 -13.89
CA GLN A 117 8.04 18.34 -15.31
C GLN A 117 7.41 17.16 -16.06
N ILE A 118 7.93 15.96 -15.92
CA ILE A 118 7.36 14.79 -16.62
C ILE A 118 5.96 14.42 -16.12
N ASP A 119 5.65 14.76 -14.86
CA ASP A 119 4.37 14.45 -14.22
C ASP A 119 3.23 15.39 -14.64
N GLN A 120 3.55 16.56 -15.21
CA GLN A 120 2.57 17.45 -15.83
C GLN A 120 2.00 16.88 -17.14
N HIS A 121 2.69 15.91 -17.75
CA HIS A 121 2.22 15.30 -18.99
C HIS A 121 1.32 14.11 -18.71
N GLU A 122 0.11 14.14 -19.25
CA GLU A 122 -0.81 13.01 -19.15
C GLU A 122 -0.31 11.77 -19.90
N LEU A 123 -0.57 10.60 -19.34
CA LEU A 123 -0.35 9.34 -20.06
C LEU A 123 -1.28 9.22 -21.27
N PRO A 124 -0.80 8.69 -22.41
CA PRO A 124 -1.64 8.38 -23.56
C PRO A 124 -2.84 7.50 -23.17
N PRO A 125 -4.01 7.69 -23.80
CA PRO A 125 -5.22 6.90 -23.48
C PRO A 125 -4.99 5.39 -23.52
N GLU A 126 -4.22 4.89 -24.50
CA GLU A 126 -3.91 3.47 -24.63
C GLU A 126 -3.06 2.94 -23.47
N GLN A 127 -2.11 3.73 -22.98
CA GLN A 127 -1.33 3.35 -21.79
C GLN A 127 -2.21 3.34 -20.53
N LYS A 128 -3.07 4.34 -20.34
CA LYS A 128 -4.05 4.37 -19.24
C LYS A 128 -4.94 3.12 -19.26
N LYS A 129 -5.41 2.70 -20.45
CA LYS A 129 -6.23 1.50 -20.61
C LYS A 129 -5.47 0.23 -20.22
N LYS A 130 -4.23 0.08 -20.68
CA LYS A 130 -3.39 -1.08 -20.34
C LYS A 130 -3.07 -1.15 -18.85
N ILE A 131 -2.78 -0.01 -18.22
CA ILE A 131 -2.57 0.06 -16.76
C ILE A 131 -3.83 -0.41 -16.03
N LYS A 132 -5.00 0.09 -16.41
CA LYS A 132 -6.28 -0.33 -15.80
C LYS A 132 -6.52 -1.83 -15.97
N GLN A 133 -6.18 -2.40 -17.12
CA GLN A 133 -6.29 -3.83 -17.36
C GLN A 133 -5.35 -4.64 -16.45
N ILE A 134 -4.09 -4.21 -16.29
CA ILE A 134 -3.12 -4.84 -15.39
C ILE A 134 -3.61 -4.79 -13.94
N GLN A 135 -4.14 -3.63 -13.50
CA GLN A 135 -4.69 -3.49 -12.15
C GLN A 135 -5.86 -4.45 -11.91
N LEU A 136 -6.76 -4.60 -12.91
CA LEU A 136 -7.87 -5.54 -12.84
C LEU A 136 -7.38 -6.99 -12.75
N GLU A 137 -6.41 -7.37 -13.58
CA GLU A 137 -5.81 -8.71 -13.56
C GLU A 137 -5.17 -9.01 -12.19
N ARG A 138 -4.42 -8.06 -11.62
CA ARG A 138 -3.84 -8.20 -10.28
C ARG A 138 -4.92 -8.38 -9.20
N SER A 139 -5.98 -7.57 -9.24
CA SER A 139 -7.11 -7.68 -8.30
C SER A 139 -7.80 -9.04 -8.41
N GLN A 140 -8.02 -9.54 -9.62
CA GLN A 140 -8.62 -10.87 -9.84
C GLN A 140 -7.71 -12.00 -9.34
N LEU A 141 -6.40 -11.90 -9.56
CA LEU A 141 -5.44 -12.87 -9.04
C LEU A 141 -5.43 -12.90 -7.52
N SER A 142 -5.44 -11.72 -6.88
CA SER A 142 -5.55 -11.59 -5.43
C SER A 142 -6.83 -12.23 -4.91
N LEU A 143 -8.00 -11.89 -5.46
CA LEU A 143 -9.28 -12.50 -5.11
C LEU A 143 -9.29 -14.01 -5.24
N ASN A 144 -8.80 -14.53 -6.38
CA ASN A 144 -8.74 -15.96 -6.63
C ASN A 144 -7.81 -16.68 -5.65
N PHE A 145 -6.70 -16.04 -5.27
CA PHE A 145 -5.77 -16.55 -4.28
C PHE A 145 -6.43 -16.64 -2.89
N PHE A 146 -7.14 -15.59 -2.49
CA PHE A 146 -7.89 -15.56 -1.22
C PHE A 146 -8.98 -16.61 -1.18
N ASN A 147 -9.83 -16.68 -2.20
CA ASN A 147 -10.94 -17.65 -2.24
C ASN A 147 -10.45 -19.11 -2.20
N LYS A 148 -9.27 -19.40 -2.79
CA LYS A 148 -8.68 -20.75 -2.77
C LYS A 148 -7.94 -21.10 -1.48
N ASN A 149 -7.44 -20.12 -0.77
CA ASN A 149 -6.52 -20.32 0.36
C ASN A 149 -7.08 -19.78 1.69
N ALA A 150 -8.32 -19.31 1.74
CA ALA A 150 -8.92 -18.70 2.93
C ALA A 150 -8.79 -19.58 4.20
N GLU A 151 -8.97 -20.91 4.08
CA GLU A 151 -8.80 -21.83 5.21
C GLU A 151 -7.35 -21.99 5.65
N LYS A 152 -6.41 -22.07 4.68
CA LYS A 152 -4.98 -22.16 4.99
C LYS A 152 -4.40 -20.85 5.53
N PHE A 153 -5.00 -19.72 5.16
CA PHE A 153 -4.64 -18.42 5.70
C PHE A 153 -5.00 -18.31 7.18
N ARG A 154 -6.18 -18.79 7.57
CA ARG A 154 -6.60 -18.83 8.98
C ARG A 154 -5.63 -19.60 9.86
N GLU A 155 -5.25 -20.81 9.44
CA GLU A 155 -4.32 -21.66 10.19
C GLU A 155 -2.94 -20.99 10.34
N LYS A 156 -2.54 -20.17 9.36
CA LYS A 156 -1.20 -19.57 9.31
C LYS A 156 -1.14 -18.15 9.86
N GLN A 157 -2.19 -17.34 9.76
CA GLN A 157 -2.24 -16.00 10.34
C GLN A 157 -2.17 -16.08 11.87
N GLY A 158 -2.87 -17.01 12.50
CA GLY A 158 -2.76 -17.29 13.93
C GLY A 158 -1.37 -17.77 14.39
N LEU A 159 -0.48 -18.14 13.47
CA LEU A 159 0.91 -18.52 13.78
C LEU A 159 1.87 -17.33 13.83
N ILE A 160 1.48 -16.16 13.30
CA ILE A 160 2.35 -14.97 13.29
C ILE A 160 1.99 -14.02 14.42
N VAL A 161 0.71 -13.61 14.48
CA VAL A 161 0.17 -12.74 15.55
C VAL A 161 -1.31 -13.07 15.68
N GLU A 162 -1.77 -13.42 16.87
CA GLU A 162 -3.19 -13.54 17.11
C GLU A 162 -3.82 -12.15 17.17
N HIS A 163 -4.99 -11.99 16.55
CA HIS A 163 -5.72 -10.71 16.53
C HIS A 163 -5.93 -10.14 17.93
N ALA A 164 -6.16 -11.02 18.92
CA ALA A 164 -6.31 -10.63 20.32
C ALA A 164 -5.08 -9.89 20.88
N ASP A 165 -3.88 -10.17 20.39
CA ASP A 165 -2.63 -9.64 20.91
C ASP A 165 -2.46 -8.14 20.61
N TYR A 166 -2.95 -7.67 19.44
CA TYR A 166 -2.76 -6.28 19.03
C TYR A 166 -4.05 -5.45 18.99
N HIS A 167 -5.25 -6.07 18.93
CA HIS A 167 -6.51 -5.34 18.89
C HIS A 167 -6.72 -4.45 20.11
N ALA A 168 -6.28 -4.87 21.28
CA ALA A 168 -6.34 -4.03 22.49
C ALA A 168 -5.51 -2.74 22.34
N ALA A 169 -4.31 -2.85 21.76
CA ALA A 169 -3.45 -1.69 21.47
C ALA A 169 -4.06 -0.81 20.39
N LEU A 170 -4.60 -1.42 19.32
CA LEU A 170 -5.29 -0.72 18.23
C LEU A 170 -6.49 0.08 18.74
N LEU A 171 -7.33 -0.52 19.58
CA LEU A 171 -8.47 0.16 20.19
C LEU A 171 -8.04 1.30 21.12
N SER A 172 -6.94 1.14 21.85
CA SER A 172 -6.36 2.22 22.67
C SER A 172 -5.90 3.40 21.84
N VAL A 173 -5.31 3.15 20.64
CA VAL A 173 -4.96 4.22 19.69
C VAL A 173 -6.22 4.92 19.21
N ILE A 174 -7.27 4.16 18.81
CA ILE A 174 -8.54 4.72 18.34
C ILE A 174 -9.20 5.58 19.44
N ASP A 175 -9.20 5.11 20.70
CA ASP A 175 -9.72 5.88 21.84
C ASP A 175 -8.93 7.20 22.04
N GLY A 176 -7.62 7.16 21.79
CA GLY A 176 -6.75 8.35 21.87
C GLY A 176 -7.03 9.40 20.79
N LEU A 177 -7.74 9.05 19.68
CA LEU A 177 -8.12 10.00 18.65
C LEU A 177 -9.26 10.94 19.10
N GLY A 178 -9.95 10.63 20.18
CA GLY A 178 -11.02 11.47 20.72
C GLY A 178 -12.28 11.52 19.85
N LEU A 179 -12.49 10.53 18.98
CA LEU A 179 -13.67 10.43 18.13
C LEU A 179 -14.92 10.07 18.93
N GLY A 180 -16.02 10.78 18.69
CA GLY A 180 -17.30 10.48 19.30
C GLY A 180 -17.98 9.25 18.70
N GLN A 181 -18.97 8.68 19.40
CA GLN A 181 -19.72 7.50 18.93
C GLN A 181 -20.38 7.71 17.54
N GLY A 182 -20.73 8.94 17.17
CA GLY A 182 -21.31 9.29 15.86
C GLY A 182 -20.27 9.53 14.76
N ALA A 183 -18.99 9.32 15.01
CA ALA A 183 -17.97 9.44 13.97
C ALA A 183 -18.17 8.36 12.89
N SER A 184 -17.97 8.75 11.63
CA SER A 184 -18.07 7.85 10.49
C SER A 184 -16.76 7.08 10.31
N VAL A 185 -16.82 5.77 10.37
CA VAL A 185 -15.66 4.88 10.29
C VAL A 185 -15.78 3.95 9.08
N LEU A 186 -14.72 3.86 8.30
CA LEU A 186 -14.59 2.93 7.18
C LEU A 186 -13.49 1.92 7.47
N GLU A 187 -13.83 0.65 7.60
CA GLU A 187 -12.88 -0.46 7.63
C GLU A 187 -12.72 -1.04 6.23
N VAL A 188 -11.49 -1.07 5.73
CA VAL A 188 -11.15 -1.63 4.42
C VAL A 188 -10.52 -3.00 4.60
N GLY A 189 -11.15 -4.04 4.03
CA GLY A 189 -10.74 -5.42 4.18
C GLY A 189 -11.02 -6.00 5.57
N PRO A 190 -12.30 -6.02 6.02
CA PRO A 190 -12.66 -6.47 7.38
C PRO A 190 -12.41 -7.97 7.61
N GLY A 191 -12.10 -8.72 6.57
CA GLY A 191 -11.85 -10.15 6.65
C GLY A 191 -13.04 -10.91 7.24
N GLU A 192 -12.84 -11.56 8.38
CA GLU A 192 -13.91 -12.28 9.10
C GLU A 192 -14.68 -11.39 10.09
N GLY A 193 -14.42 -10.09 10.12
CA GLY A 193 -15.17 -9.12 10.91
C GLY A 193 -14.76 -9.04 12.39
N GLN A 194 -13.57 -9.51 12.76
CA GLN A 194 -13.12 -9.49 14.16
C GLN A 194 -12.96 -8.07 14.69
N LEU A 195 -12.23 -7.20 13.98
CA LEU A 195 -12.11 -5.79 14.35
C LEU A 195 -13.44 -5.06 14.15
N LEU A 196 -14.16 -5.38 13.08
CA LEU A 196 -15.46 -4.78 12.77
C LEU A 196 -16.47 -4.93 13.93
N THR A 197 -16.51 -6.09 14.59
CA THR A 197 -17.40 -6.31 15.75
C THR A 197 -17.01 -5.44 16.95
N LEU A 198 -15.71 -5.20 17.15
CA LEU A 198 -15.22 -4.33 18.21
C LEU A 198 -15.54 -2.86 17.93
N LEU A 199 -15.40 -2.44 16.66
CA LEU A 199 -15.72 -1.09 16.21
C LEU A 199 -17.23 -0.82 16.27
N ALA A 200 -18.07 -1.81 15.96
CA ALA A 200 -19.53 -1.71 16.05
C ALA A 200 -20.03 -1.45 17.48
N GLY A 201 -19.26 -1.86 18.49
CA GLY A 201 -19.52 -1.50 19.89
C GLY A 201 -19.15 -0.06 20.26
N LYS A 202 -18.39 0.64 19.42
CA LYS A 202 -17.88 2.00 19.66
C LYS A 202 -18.52 3.06 18.78
N PHE A 203 -18.85 2.74 17.53
CA PHE A 203 -19.32 3.69 16.52
C PHE A 203 -20.66 3.28 15.95
N SER A 204 -21.54 4.24 15.75
CA SER A 204 -22.87 4.02 15.19
C SER A 204 -22.91 4.18 13.65
N ASP A 205 -21.91 4.81 13.04
CA ASP A 205 -21.79 4.98 11.60
C ASP A 205 -20.53 4.23 11.10
N LEU A 206 -20.70 2.93 10.87
CA LEU A 206 -19.61 2.02 10.50
C LEU A 206 -19.88 1.40 9.13
N THR A 207 -18.91 1.53 8.24
CA THR A 207 -18.93 0.92 6.90
C THR A 207 -17.76 -0.07 6.79
N ALA A 208 -18.05 -1.26 6.29
CA ALA A 208 -17.04 -2.27 5.93
C ALA A 208 -16.97 -2.41 4.41
N LEU A 209 -15.79 -2.29 3.84
CA LEU A 209 -15.53 -2.36 2.41
C LEU A 209 -14.64 -3.55 2.10
N ASP A 210 -15.09 -4.48 1.29
CA ASP A 210 -14.29 -5.60 0.80
C ASP A 210 -14.60 -5.90 -0.66
N ASN A 211 -13.62 -6.39 -1.41
CA ASN A 211 -13.79 -6.81 -2.78
C ASN A 211 -14.24 -8.29 -2.91
N SER A 212 -14.32 -9.02 -1.81
CA SER A 212 -14.81 -10.38 -1.71
C SER A 212 -16.21 -10.42 -1.08
N SER A 213 -17.19 -10.91 -1.84
CA SER A 213 -18.55 -11.17 -1.33
C SER A 213 -18.55 -12.15 -0.16
N ASP A 214 -17.66 -13.15 -0.21
CA ASP A 214 -17.57 -14.18 0.82
C ASP A 214 -17.03 -13.62 2.13
N MET A 215 -16.06 -12.69 2.07
CA MET A 215 -15.54 -12.01 3.26
C MET A 215 -16.58 -11.07 3.87
N LEU A 216 -17.31 -10.31 3.04
CA LEU A 216 -18.41 -9.48 3.53
C LEU A 216 -19.51 -10.31 4.18
N GLU A 217 -19.84 -11.48 3.63
CA GLU A 217 -20.83 -12.37 4.24
C GLU A 217 -20.37 -12.89 5.61
N ARG A 218 -19.08 -13.24 5.75
CA ARG A 218 -18.50 -13.63 7.05
C ARG A 218 -18.49 -12.48 8.04
N SER A 219 -18.07 -11.30 7.61
CA SER A 219 -18.14 -10.08 8.43
C SER A 219 -19.57 -9.80 8.89
N ARG A 220 -20.58 -9.96 8.02
CA ARG A 220 -21.98 -9.82 8.37
C ARG A 220 -22.41 -10.78 9.48
N GLN A 221 -22.07 -12.07 9.32
CA GLN A 221 -22.37 -13.10 10.30
C GLN A 221 -21.73 -12.83 11.66
N ALA A 222 -20.46 -12.35 11.67
CA ALA A 222 -19.75 -12.01 12.90
C ALA A 222 -20.41 -10.81 13.62
N VAL A 223 -20.78 -9.77 12.87
CA VAL A 223 -21.47 -8.60 13.42
C VAL A 223 -22.84 -8.97 13.99
N GLU A 224 -23.65 -9.75 13.25
CA GLU A 224 -24.96 -10.23 13.72
C GLU A 224 -24.82 -11.09 14.98
N ALA A 225 -23.83 -12.00 15.02
CA ALA A 225 -23.59 -12.82 16.20
C ALA A 225 -23.16 -12.00 17.45
N SER A 226 -22.54 -10.83 17.24
CA SER A 226 -22.16 -9.92 18.33
C SER A 226 -23.33 -9.07 18.86
N GLY A 227 -24.50 -9.10 18.19
CA GLY A 227 -25.65 -8.28 18.53
C GLY A 227 -25.54 -6.82 18.09
N ALA A 228 -24.57 -6.48 17.26
CA ALA A 228 -24.44 -5.14 16.70
C ALA A 228 -25.41 -4.94 15.51
N GLU A 229 -26.18 -3.85 15.53
CA GLU A 229 -27.33 -3.69 14.61
C GLU A 229 -27.04 -2.91 13.32
N SER A 230 -25.92 -2.18 13.18
CA SER A 230 -25.80 -1.25 12.05
C SER A 230 -24.38 -1.12 11.50
N VAL A 231 -23.97 -2.12 10.70
CA VAL A 231 -22.79 -2.00 9.86
C VAL A 231 -23.21 -1.99 8.40
N LYS A 232 -22.82 -0.96 7.66
CA LYS A 232 -23.01 -0.90 6.22
C LYS A 232 -21.95 -1.74 5.53
N LEU A 233 -22.35 -2.76 4.79
CA LEU A 233 -21.44 -3.59 4.00
C LEU A 233 -21.42 -3.10 2.55
N MET A 234 -20.22 -2.90 2.01
CA MET A 234 -20.00 -2.39 0.66
C MET A 234 -19.07 -3.33 -0.12
N LEU A 235 -19.54 -3.88 -1.22
CA LEU A 235 -18.74 -4.72 -2.10
C LEU A 235 -17.95 -3.85 -3.09
N GLY A 236 -16.63 -3.94 -3.02
CA GLY A 236 -15.73 -3.25 -3.94
C GLY A 236 -14.41 -2.83 -3.31
N ASP A 237 -13.68 -1.99 -4.03
CA ASP A 237 -12.46 -1.34 -3.57
C ASP A 237 -12.71 0.14 -3.18
N THR A 238 -11.66 0.84 -2.75
CA THR A 238 -11.76 2.26 -2.35
C THR A 238 -12.29 3.17 -3.46
N SER A 239 -12.14 2.78 -4.74
CA SER A 239 -12.72 3.53 -5.85
C SER A 239 -14.25 3.42 -5.92
N VAL A 240 -14.82 2.32 -5.41
CA VAL A 240 -16.28 2.17 -5.28
C VAL A 240 -16.78 3.07 -4.14
N ALA A 241 -16.15 3.04 -2.98
CA ALA A 241 -16.48 3.91 -1.86
C ALA A 241 -16.46 5.41 -2.29
N ARG A 242 -15.46 5.79 -3.09
CA ARG A 242 -15.35 7.15 -3.64
C ARG A 242 -16.50 7.50 -4.59
N LYS A 243 -16.91 6.59 -5.47
CA LYS A 243 -18.06 6.81 -6.37
C LYS A 243 -19.38 6.94 -5.59
N GLU A 244 -19.52 6.17 -4.52
CA GLU A 244 -20.66 6.23 -3.61
C GLU A 244 -20.56 7.41 -2.63
N GLN A 245 -19.53 8.27 -2.80
CA GLN A 245 -19.31 9.47 -2.00
C GLN A 245 -19.23 9.20 -0.48
N VAL A 246 -18.67 8.07 -0.09
CA VAL A 246 -18.39 7.77 1.31
C VAL A 246 -17.45 8.84 1.86
N SER A 247 -17.75 9.32 3.07
CA SER A 247 -16.95 10.33 3.75
C SER A 247 -16.77 9.91 5.20
N SER A 248 -15.52 9.77 5.65
CA SER A 248 -15.19 9.14 6.94
C SER A 248 -14.30 10.01 7.81
N ASP A 249 -14.52 9.97 9.11
CA ASP A 249 -13.63 10.58 10.10
C ASP A 249 -12.42 9.69 10.40
N LEU A 250 -12.57 8.37 10.19
CA LEU A 250 -11.52 7.38 10.38
C LEU A 250 -11.61 6.31 9.29
N ILE A 251 -10.48 6.04 8.63
CA ILE A 251 -10.32 4.90 7.73
C ILE A 251 -9.30 3.96 8.33
N ILE A 252 -9.63 2.66 8.40
CA ILE A 252 -8.78 1.63 9.01
C ILE A 252 -8.43 0.56 7.98
N PHE A 253 -7.16 0.19 7.93
CA PHE A 253 -6.64 -1.01 7.27
C PHE A 253 -6.00 -1.88 8.33
N ASP A 254 -6.58 -3.05 8.58
CA ASP A 254 -6.06 -4.00 9.55
C ASP A 254 -5.54 -5.25 8.82
N MET A 255 -4.21 -5.38 8.72
CA MET A 255 -3.50 -6.51 8.11
C MET A 255 -3.97 -6.83 6.68
N VAL A 256 -4.27 -5.83 5.87
CA VAL A 256 -4.84 -5.99 4.53
C VAL A 256 -4.03 -5.32 3.42
N LEU A 257 -3.17 -4.35 3.74
CA LEU A 257 -2.49 -3.54 2.71
C LEU A 257 -1.58 -4.39 1.80
N HIS A 258 -0.94 -5.43 2.33
CA HIS A 258 -0.09 -6.35 1.57
C HIS A 258 -0.88 -7.14 0.50
N HIS A 259 -2.20 -7.16 0.59
CA HIS A 259 -3.09 -7.78 -0.39
C HIS A 259 -3.60 -6.80 -1.45
N ILE A 260 -3.37 -5.51 -1.27
CA ILE A 260 -3.85 -4.47 -2.17
C ILE A 260 -2.88 -4.32 -3.34
N SER A 261 -3.40 -4.54 -4.56
CA SER A 261 -2.60 -4.53 -5.79
C SER A 261 -2.04 -3.15 -6.17
N SER A 262 -2.64 -2.07 -5.69
CA SER A 262 -2.24 -0.68 -5.97
C SER A 262 -2.37 0.20 -4.72
N PRO A 263 -1.46 0.07 -3.73
CA PRO A 263 -1.51 0.84 -2.48
C PRO A 263 -1.53 2.36 -2.70
N ALA A 264 -0.72 2.86 -3.64
CA ALA A 264 -0.65 4.29 -3.92
C ALA A 264 -1.98 4.87 -4.45
N ARG A 265 -2.76 4.09 -5.22
CA ARG A 265 -4.11 4.47 -5.64
C ARG A 265 -5.06 4.46 -4.45
N THR A 266 -5.01 3.40 -3.67
CA THR A 266 -5.83 3.25 -2.47
C THR A 266 -5.63 4.42 -1.51
N PHE A 267 -4.39 4.83 -1.25
CA PHE A 267 -4.13 6.00 -0.40
C PHE A 267 -4.65 7.31 -0.97
N ARG A 268 -4.61 7.51 -2.30
CA ARG A 268 -5.24 8.69 -2.93
C ARG A 268 -6.76 8.65 -2.78
N ASP A 269 -7.38 7.50 -2.99
CA ASP A 269 -8.81 7.33 -2.75
C ASP A 269 -9.13 7.63 -1.28
N CYS A 270 -8.34 7.13 -0.32
CA CYS A 270 -8.53 7.43 1.10
C CYS A 270 -8.40 8.92 1.41
N ALA A 271 -7.46 9.63 0.79
CA ALA A 271 -7.33 11.08 0.98
C ALA A 271 -8.58 11.85 0.52
N GLU A 272 -9.29 11.35 -0.50
CA GLU A 272 -10.57 11.93 -0.95
C GLU A 272 -11.77 11.48 -0.10
N LEU A 273 -11.70 10.30 0.53
CA LEU A 273 -12.74 9.74 1.41
C LEU A 273 -12.69 10.32 2.82
N LEU A 274 -11.51 10.78 3.28
CA LEU A 274 -11.35 11.37 4.60
C LEU A 274 -11.97 12.76 4.66
N ARG A 275 -12.69 13.02 5.75
CA ARG A 275 -13.10 14.36 6.14
C ARG A 275 -11.90 15.20 6.53
N GLU A 276 -12.09 16.50 6.58
CA GLU A 276 -11.09 17.42 7.11
C GLU A 276 -10.75 17.01 8.56
N ASN A 277 -9.46 16.90 8.86
CA ASN A 277 -8.91 16.39 10.13
C ASN A 277 -9.26 14.91 10.43
N GLY A 278 -9.68 14.14 9.43
CA GLY A 278 -9.89 12.70 9.56
C GLY A 278 -8.57 11.93 9.65
N TYR A 279 -8.64 10.71 10.15
CA TYR A 279 -7.48 9.86 10.42
C TYR A 279 -7.44 8.65 9.50
N LEU A 280 -6.24 8.29 9.05
CA LEU A 280 -5.95 7.02 8.41
C LEU A 280 -5.12 6.16 9.37
N LEU A 281 -5.65 5.02 9.76
CA LEU A 281 -4.99 4.06 10.65
C LEU A 281 -4.61 2.82 9.86
N LEU A 282 -3.34 2.45 9.93
CA LEU A 282 -2.78 1.32 9.22
C LEU A 282 -2.07 0.40 10.20
N VAL A 283 -2.51 -0.85 10.22
CA VAL A 283 -1.84 -1.95 10.93
C VAL A 283 -1.32 -2.94 9.90
N GLU A 284 -0.03 -3.22 9.95
CA GLU A 284 0.61 -4.09 8.97
C GLU A 284 1.82 -4.81 9.59
N LEU A 285 2.18 -5.96 9.01
CA LEU A 285 3.38 -6.69 9.41
C LEU A 285 4.65 -5.90 9.05
N SER A 286 5.59 -5.86 9.99
CA SER A 286 6.94 -5.41 9.67
C SER A 286 7.61 -6.38 8.68
N PRO A 287 8.68 -5.97 7.98
CA PRO A 287 9.45 -6.87 7.12
C PRO A 287 9.88 -8.13 7.88
N HIS A 288 9.58 -9.29 7.32
CA HIS A 288 9.89 -10.60 7.91
C HIS A 288 10.40 -11.57 6.84
N ASP A 289 11.09 -12.63 7.27
CA ASP A 289 11.71 -13.65 6.39
C ASP A 289 10.76 -14.83 6.06
N GLN A 290 9.47 -14.70 6.37
CA GLN A 290 8.47 -15.74 6.13
C GLN A 290 7.99 -15.71 4.68
N ASP A 291 8.55 -16.55 3.81
CA ASP A 291 8.26 -16.58 2.36
C ASP A 291 6.80 -16.90 2.00
N TRP A 292 6.03 -17.47 2.94
CA TRP A 292 4.63 -17.84 2.70
C TRP A 292 3.62 -16.70 2.90
N VAL A 293 4.07 -15.56 3.44
CA VAL A 293 3.25 -14.33 3.63
C VAL A 293 3.38 -13.38 2.44
N ARG A 294 4.31 -13.65 1.53
CA ARG A 294 4.60 -12.81 0.36
C ARG A 294 3.79 -13.18 -0.86
#